data_eb54a97178b76f0b456548b7f0cbd07f
#
_entry.id   eb54a97178b76f0b456548b7f0cbd07f
#
_cell.length_a   1.000
_cell.length_b   1.000
_cell.length_c   1.000
_cell.angle_alpha   90.00
_cell.angle_beta   90.00
_cell.angle_gamma   90.00
#
_symmetry.space_group_name_H-M   'P 1'
#
loop_
_entity.id
_entity.type
_entity.pdbx_description
1 polymer ?
#
loop_
_entity_poly.entity_id
_entity_poly.type
_entity_poly.pdbx_seq_one_letter_code
_entity_poly.pdbx_strand_id
1 'polypeptide(L)'
;MREFIIADNQDISKAGMMFLLSKQKEVSLLLEADNKAELIQQLRLHPQAVIVLDYTLFNFAGADELIVLQERFKEADWILFSDELSLNFLRQVLFSSMAFGVVMKDNSKEEIMTAIQCATRKQRYICNHVSNLLLSGASSPLAASSVDDHLLTQTEKNILKEIALGKTTKEIAAEKNLSFHTINSHRKNIFRKLGVNNVHEATKYAMRAGIVDL
;
A
#
# COMPACT_ATOMS: atom_id res chain seq x y z
N MET A 1 0.84 -10.53 25.40
CA MET A 1 1.92 -10.45 24.41
C MET A 1 1.37 -10.84 23.04
N ARG A 2 1.85 -10.24 21.96
CA ARG A 2 1.35 -10.45 20.58
C ARG A 2 2.48 -10.89 19.66
N GLU A 3 2.15 -11.76 18.72
CA GLU A 3 3.04 -12.17 17.63
C GLU A 3 2.86 -11.20 16.46
N PHE A 4 3.95 -10.89 15.77
CA PHE A 4 3.92 -10.01 14.59
C PHE A 4 4.53 -10.71 13.38
N ILE A 5 3.89 -10.53 12.23
CA ILE A 5 4.38 -10.96 10.92
C ILE A 5 4.67 -9.70 10.11
N ILE A 6 5.93 -9.52 9.70
CA ILE A 6 6.33 -8.40 8.85
C ILE A 6 6.33 -8.89 7.41
N ALA A 7 5.35 -8.40 6.67
CA ALA A 7 5.12 -8.70 5.26
C ALA A 7 5.58 -7.49 4.41
N ASP A 8 6.90 -7.35 4.28
CA ASP A 8 7.58 -6.32 3.50
C ASP A 8 8.85 -6.95 2.89
N ASN A 9 9.05 -6.79 1.59
CA ASN A 9 10.23 -7.30 0.89
C ASN A 9 11.28 -6.22 0.58
N GLN A 10 11.17 -5.05 1.22
CA GLN A 10 12.19 -3.99 1.19
C GLN A 10 13.08 -4.11 2.44
N ASP A 11 14.34 -4.49 2.26
CA ASP A 11 15.27 -4.81 3.35
C ASP A 11 15.36 -3.73 4.42
N ILE A 12 15.49 -2.45 4.02
CA ILE A 12 15.63 -1.32 4.97
C ILE A 12 14.33 -1.08 5.74
N SER A 13 13.18 -1.09 5.05
CA SER A 13 11.87 -0.92 5.68
C SER A 13 11.60 -2.05 6.68
N LYS A 14 11.83 -3.29 6.25
CA LYS A 14 11.69 -4.48 7.08
C LYS A 14 12.61 -4.42 8.31
N ALA A 15 13.90 -4.14 8.13
CA ALA A 15 14.86 -4.02 9.23
C ALA A 15 14.48 -2.91 10.22
N GLY A 16 14.00 -1.76 9.72
CA GLY A 16 13.49 -0.66 10.55
C GLY A 16 12.29 -1.09 11.40
N MET A 17 11.31 -1.75 10.80
CA MET A 17 10.12 -2.26 11.51
C MET A 17 10.49 -3.33 12.54
N MET A 18 11.36 -4.29 12.18
CA MET A 18 11.91 -5.29 13.09
C MET A 18 12.56 -4.66 14.32
N PHE A 19 13.39 -3.64 14.10
CA PHE A 19 14.03 -2.89 15.18
C PHE A 19 12.99 -2.22 16.11
N LEU A 20 11.98 -1.54 15.56
CA LEU A 20 10.94 -0.90 16.36
C LEU A 20 10.14 -1.90 17.19
N LEU A 21 9.74 -3.01 16.59
CA LEU A 21 8.99 -4.09 17.26
C LEU A 21 9.81 -4.81 18.33
N SER A 22 11.11 -5.05 18.11
CA SER A 22 11.99 -5.70 19.08
C SER A 22 12.15 -4.91 20.40
N LYS A 23 11.83 -3.61 20.38
CA LYS A 23 11.88 -2.75 21.58
C LYS A 23 10.59 -2.78 22.39
N GLN A 24 9.52 -3.43 21.89
CA GLN A 24 8.23 -3.49 22.56
C GLN A 24 8.15 -4.71 23.46
N LYS A 25 7.85 -4.49 24.75
CA LYS A 25 7.70 -5.58 25.75
C LYS A 25 6.49 -6.47 25.47
N GLU A 26 5.50 -5.95 24.78
CA GLU A 26 4.26 -6.62 24.41
C GLU A 26 4.39 -7.56 23.20
N VAL A 27 5.52 -7.52 22.49
CA VAL A 27 5.80 -8.39 21.36
C VAL A 27 6.47 -9.66 21.85
N SER A 28 5.87 -10.82 21.53
CA SER A 28 6.38 -12.14 21.95
C SER A 28 7.18 -12.85 20.86
N LEU A 29 6.84 -12.61 19.59
CA LEU A 29 7.48 -13.26 18.45
C LEU A 29 7.44 -12.33 17.25
N LEU A 30 8.53 -12.30 16.49
CA LEU A 30 8.66 -11.59 15.21
C LEU A 30 8.91 -12.60 14.11
N LEU A 31 8.08 -12.55 13.09
CA LEU A 31 8.14 -13.42 11.92
C LEU A 31 8.22 -12.54 10.67
N GLU A 32 8.76 -13.09 9.60
CA GLU A 32 8.90 -12.42 8.32
C GLU A 32 8.15 -13.19 7.24
N ALA A 33 7.69 -12.45 6.23
CA ALA A 33 7.17 -13.01 4.99
C ALA A 33 7.62 -12.11 3.84
N ASP A 34 8.27 -12.67 2.84
CA ASP A 34 8.78 -11.93 1.68
C ASP A 34 7.81 -11.98 0.48
N ASN A 35 6.77 -12.80 0.59
CA ASN A 35 5.74 -12.95 -0.44
C ASN A 35 4.41 -13.44 0.14
N LYS A 36 3.35 -13.37 -0.69
CA LYS A 36 1.99 -13.76 -0.28
C LYS A 36 1.87 -15.23 0.15
N ALA A 37 2.63 -16.15 -0.44
CA ALA A 37 2.57 -17.57 -0.06
C ALA A 37 3.13 -17.79 1.34
N GLU A 38 4.26 -17.18 1.65
CA GLU A 38 4.86 -17.20 3.00
C GLU A 38 3.95 -16.53 4.02
N LEU A 39 3.37 -15.37 3.70
CA LEU A 39 2.39 -14.70 4.58
C LEU A 39 1.24 -15.64 4.94
N ILE A 40 0.65 -16.33 3.95
CA ILE A 40 -0.44 -17.29 4.20
C ILE A 40 0.04 -18.47 5.05
N GLN A 41 1.26 -18.95 4.84
CA GLN A 41 1.84 -20.01 5.65
C GLN A 41 2.00 -19.58 7.10
N GLN A 42 2.56 -18.39 7.34
CA GLN A 42 2.71 -17.84 8.69
C GLN A 42 1.36 -17.63 9.38
N LEU A 43 0.36 -17.12 8.67
CA LEU A 43 -0.99 -16.92 9.20
C LEU A 43 -1.70 -18.24 9.62
N ARG A 44 -1.38 -19.36 8.96
CA ARG A 44 -1.90 -20.67 9.37
C ARG A 44 -1.31 -21.14 10.68
N LEU A 45 -0.06 -20.82 10.96
CA LEU A 45 0.65 -21.20 12.17
C LEU A 45 0.39 -20.20 13.32
N HIS A 46 0.15 -18.93 12.97
CA HIS A 46 -0.01 -17.81 13.88
C HIS A 46 -1.29 -17.02 13.57
N PRO A 47 -2.49 -17.62 13.73
CA PRO A 47 -3.77 -17.05 13.27
C PRO A 47 -4.19 -15.77 14.01
N GLN A 48 -3.59 -15.47 15.15
CA GLN A 48 -3.87 -14.27 15.97
C GLN A 48 -2.76 -13.21 15.86
N ALA A 49 -1.83 -13.37 14.93
CA ALA A 49 -0.74 -12.42 14.76
C ALA A 49 -1.24 -11.05 14.27
N VAL A 50 -0.44 -10.04 14.53
CA VAL A 50 -0.55 -8.73 13.89
C VAL A 50 0.31 -8.74 12.63
N ILE A 51 -0.30 -8.47 11.49
CA ILE A 51 0.41 -8.38 10.22
C ILE A 51 0.74 -6.91 9.94
N VAL A 52 2.02 -6.62 9.72
CA VAL A 52 2.48 -5.35 9.15
C VAL A 52 2.73 -5.59 7.68
N LEU A 53 1.82 -5.12 6.82
CA LEU A 53 1.79 -5.44 5.40
C LEU A 53 2.10 -4.24 4.52
N ASP A 54 3.14 -4.33 3.70
CA ASP A 54 3.19 -3.50 2.50
C ASP A 54 2.38 -4.16 1.38
N TYR A 55 1.12 -3.73 1.27
CA TYR A 55 0.19 -4.24 0.28
C TYR A 55 0.73 -4.14 -1.16
N THR A 56 1.46 -3.07 -1.47
CA THR A 56 1.93 -2.78 -2.84
C THR A 56 2.99 -3.76 -3.32
N LEU A 57 3.66 -4.46 -2.40
CA LEU A 57 4.77 -5.37 -2.69
C LEU A 57 4.35 -6.85 -2.78
N PHE A 58 3.12 -7.19 -2.38
CA PHE A 58 2.69 -8.59 -2.21
C PHE A 58 1.80 -9.13 -3.32
N ASN A 59 1.73 -8.46 -4.47
CA ASN A 59 0.99 -8.92 -5.67
C ASN A 59 -0.46 -9.34 -5.39
N PHE A 60 -1.18 -8.60 -4.56
CA PHE A 60 -2.62 -8.76 -4.43
C PHE A 60 -3.31 -8.24 -5.69
N ALA A 61 -4.32 -8.95 -6.18
CA ALA A 61 -5.09 -8.55 -7.37
C ALA A 61 -5.94 -7.28 -7.13
N GLY A 62 -6.28 -7.00 -5.87
CA GLY A 62 -7.06 -5.83 -5.48
C GLY A 62 -7.40 -5.87 -3.99
N ALA A 63 -8.18 -4.90 -3.55
CA ALA A 63 -8.67 -4.83 -2.17
C ALA A 63 -9.50 -6.06 -1.80
N ASP A 64 -10.29 -6.58 -2.75
CA ASP A 64 -11.17 -7.74 -2.52
C ASP A 64 -10.37 -8.98 -2.11
N GLU A 65 -9.23 -9.24 -2.75
CA GLU A 65 -8.39 -10.38 -2.38
C GLU A 65 -7.83 -10.25 -0.96
N LEU A 66 -7.45 -9.04 -0.55
CA LEU A 66 -6.99 -8.79 0.81
C LEU A 66 -8.12 -8.96 1.83
N ILE A 67 -9.33 -8.49 1.51
CA ILE A 67 -10.51 -8.63 2.35
C ILE A 67 -10.86 -10.12 2.53
N VAL A 68 -10.88 -10.90 1.45
CA VAL A 68 -11.10 -12.36 1.51
C VAL A 68 -10.03 -13.06 2.35
N LEU A 69 -8.77 -12.63 2.26
CA LEU A 69 -7.70 -13.17 3.09
C LEU A 69 -7.94 -12.85 4.58
N GLN A 70 -8.34 -11.63 4.90
CA GLN A 70 -8.69 -11.24 6.27
C GLN A 70 -9.91 -12.01 6.80
N GLU A 71 -10.94 -12.21 5.98
CA GLU A 71 -12.12 -13.01 6.37
C GLU A 71 -11.76 -14.47 6.68
N ARG A 72 -10.75 -15.01 6.00
CA ARG A 72 -10.22 -16.35 6.27
C ARG A 72 -9.45 -16.42 7.60
N PHE A 73 -8.78 -15.32 7.99
CA PHE A 73 -7.98 -15.22 9.21
C PHE A 73 -8.53 -14.11 10.11
N LYS A 74 -9.76 -14.28 10.59
CA LYS A 74 -10.56 -13.28 11.32
C LYS A 74 -9.94 -12.83 12.65
N GLU A 75 -9.08 -13.66 13.24
CA GLU A 75 -8.44 -13.36 14.53
C GLU A 75 -7.16 -12.54 14.37
N ALA A 76 -6.66 -12.38 13.15
CA ALA A 76 -5.50 -11.57 12.83
C ALA A 76 -5.87 -10.09 12.70
N ASP A 77 -4.99 -9.21 13.22
CA ASP A 77 -5.09 -7.77 13.03
C ASP A 77 -4.08 -7.33 11.96
N TRP A 78 -4.43 -6.31 11.18
CA TRP A 78 -3.65 -5.89 10.03
C TRP A 78 -3.27 -4.42 10.15
N ILE A 79 -1.99 -4.11 10.00
CA ILE A 79 -1.47 -2.75 9.81
C ILE A 79 -1.01 -2.64 8.35
N LEU A 80 -1.70 -1.86 7.56
CA LEU A 80 -1.23 -1.49 6.23
C LEU A 80 -0.11 -0.47 6.39
N PHE A 81 1.08 -0.82 5.92
CA PHE A 81 2.31 -0.04 6.04
C PHE A 81 2.95 0.11 4.67
N SER A 82 2.50 1.07 3.90
CA SER A 82 2.90 1.28 2.50
C SER A 82 3.27 2.73 2.24
N ASP A 83 4.02 2.99 1.17
CA ASP A 83 4.37 4.34 0.76
C ASP A 83 3.14 5.10 0.23
N GLU A 84 2.26 4.42 -0.49
CA GLU A 84 1.11 5.05 -1.12
C GLU A 84 -0.05 4.04 -1.24
N LEU A 85 -1.26 4.47 -0.84
CA LEU A 85 -2.49 3.70 -0.98
C LEU A 85 -3.57 4.59 -1.58
N SER A 86 -4.28 4.11 -2.62
CA SER A 86 -5.34 4.90 -3.24
C SER A 86 -6.54 5.06 -2.30
N LEU A 87 -7.24 6.21 -2.41
CA LEU A 87 -8.42 6.49 -1.59
C LEU A 87 -9.51 5.41 -1.76
N ASN A 88 -9.69 4.91 -2.99
CA ASN A 88 -10.66 3.85 -3.25
C ASN A 88 -10.29 2.55 -2.53
N PHE A 89 -9.02 2.13 -2.60
CA PHE A 89 -8.51 0.97 -1.86
C PHE A 89 -8.70 1.15 -0.35
N LEU A 90 -8.32 2.31 0.19
CA LEU A 90 -8.48 2.61 1.62
C LEU A 90 -9.94 2.53 2.06
N ARG A 91 -10.87 3.08 1.27
CA ARG A 91 -12.30 2.99 1.56
C ARG A 91 -12.78 1.54 1.56
N GLN A 92 -12.49 0.78 0.51
CA GLN A 92 -12.90 -0.62 0.43
C GLN A 92 -12.40 -1.42 1.64
N VAL A 93 -11.12 -1.34 1.96
CA VAL A 93 -10.51 -2.15 3.03
C VAL A 93 -10.95 -1.67 4.42
N LEU A 94 -10.92 -0.35 4.68
CA LEU A 94 -11.20 0.18 6.01
C LEU A 94 -12.68 0.13 6.39
N PHE A 95 -13.59 0.12 5.42
CA PHE A 95 -15.02 -0.05 5.68
C PHE A 95 -15.47 -1.52 5.66
N SER A 96 -14.67 -2.44 5.12
CA SER A 96 -15.00 -3.87 5.14
C SER A 96 -14.80 -4.51 6.50
N SER A 97 -13.77 -4.11 7.25
CA SER A 97 -13.43 -4.71 8.53
C SER A 97 -12.71 -3.74 9.48
N MET A 98 -12.97 -3.89 10.77
CA MET A 98 -12.25 -3.18 11.83
C MET A 98 -10.86 -3.75 12.10
N ALA A 99 -10.51 -4.89 11.53
CA ALA A 99 -9.20 -5.52 11.68
C ALA A 99 -8.07 -4.75 10.97
N PHE A 100 -8.40 -3.85 10.01
CA PHE A 100 -7.41 -3.09 9.25
C PHE A 100 -7.11 -1.74 9.90
N GLY A 101 -5.88 -1.54 10.34
CA GLY A 101 -5.29 -0.24 10.64
C GLY A 101 -4.42 0.25 9.48
N VAL A 102 -4.06 1.53 9.49
CA VAL A 102 -3.21 2.13 8.46
C VAL A 102 -2.23 3.12 9.06
N VAL A 103 -0.96 2.98 8.70
CA VAL A 103 0.10 3.96 8.91
C VAL A 103 1.00 3.97 7.67
N MET A 104 1.38 5.14 7.20
CA MET A 104 2.19 5.28 5.99
C MET A 104 3.68 5.19 6.32
N LYS A 105 4.53 4.78 5.36
CA LYS A 105 5.99 4.68 5.56
C LYS A 105 6.66 6.03 5.80
N ASP A 106 6.08 7.13 5.32
CA ASP A 106 6.53 8.49 5.53
C ASP A 106 6.04 9.13 6.84
N ASN A 107 5.19 8.43 7.61
CA ASN A 107 4.78 8.91 8.92
C ASN A 107 5.95 8.97 9.90
N SER A 108 5.82 9.83 10.92
CA SER A 108 6.82 9.93 11.97
C SER A 108 6.98 8.61 12.73
N LYS A 109 8.16 8.41 13.30
CA LYS A 109 8.43 7.25 14.17
C LYS A 109 7.40 7.13 15.29
N GLU A 110 6.98 8.25 15.85
CA GLU A 110 6.00 8.34 16.94
C GLU A 110 4.63 7.84 16.49
N GLU A 111 4.20 8.16 15.27
CA GLU A 111 2.95 7.66 14.69
C GLU A 111 3.02 6.16 14.42
N ILE A 112 4.12 5.68 13.86
CA ILE A 112 4.36 4.24 13.63
C ILE A 112 4.33 3.49 14.96
N MET A 113 4.99 4.01 15.99
CA MET A 113 4.98 3.43 17.33
C MET A 113 3.59 3.38 17.94
N THR A 114 2.79 4.44 17.74
CA THR A 114 1.40 4.49 18.19
C THR A 114 0.56 3.40 17.51
N ALA A 115 0.71 3.21 16.20
CA ALA A 115 0.03 2.15 15.46
C ALA A 115 0.38 0.75 16.01
N ILE A 116 1.66 0.50 16.28
CA ILE A 116 2.13 -0.75 16.89
C ILE A 116 1.49 -0.96 18.27
N GLN A 117 1.51 0.06 19.14
CA GLN A 117 0.93 -0.03 20.48
C GLN A 117 -0.59 -0.25 20.44
N CYS A 118 -1.31 0.40 19.54
CA CYS A 118 -2.72 0.15 19.34
C CYS A 118 -2.97 -1.32 18.94
N ALA A 119 -2.19 -1.85 18.00
CA ALA A 119 -2.34 -3.23 17.55
C ALA A 119 -2.02 -4.26 18.67
N THR A 120 -1.05 -4.00 19.56
CA THR A 120 -0.81 -4.88 20.72
C THR A 120 -2.01 -4.97 21.65
N ARG A 121 -2.86 -3.93 21.68
CA ARG A 121 -4.08 -3.83 22.49
C ARG A 121 -5.35 -4.23 21.73
N LYS A 122 -5.24 -4.77 20.52
CA LYS A 122 -6.35 -5.07 19.60
C LYS A 122 -7.18 -3.81 19.26
N GLN A 123 -6.52 -2.67 19.18
CA GLN A 123 -7.13 -1.40 18.83
C GLN A 123 -6.71 -1.02 17.40
N ARG A 124 -7.68 -0.60 16.62
CA ARG A 124 -7.46 -0.06 15.29
C ARG A 124 -6.76 1.31 15.36
N TYR A 125 -5.78 1.52 14.50
CA TYR A 125 -5.16 2.82 14.31
C TYR A 125 -5.25 3.24 12.83
N ILE A 126 -5.64 4.48 12.59
CA ILE A 126 -5.61 5.11 11.25
C ILE A 126 -4.87 6.43 11.42
N CYS A 127 -3.77 6.62 10.68
CA CYS A 127 -2.97 7.83 10.76
C CYS A 127 -3.76 9.08 10.34
N ASN A 128 -3.35 10.24 10.82
CA ASN A 128 -4.05 11.51 10.59
C ASN A 128 -4.17 11.84 9.09
N HIS A 129 -3.15 11.56 8.30
CA HIS A 129 -3.18 11.78 6.85
C HIS A 129 -4.33 11.02 6.19
N VAL A 130 -4.44 9.72 6.45
CA VAL A 130 -5.50 8.86 5.89
C VAL A 130 -6.87 9.25 6.42
N SER A 131 -6.99 9.58 7.71
CA SER A 131 -8.24 10.06 8.31
C SER A 131 -8.76 11.33 7.61
N ASN A 132 -7.88 12.32 7.39
CA ASN A 132 -8.22 13.54 6.68
C ASN A 132 -8.59 13.28 5.21
N LEU A 133 -7.89 12.36 4.54
CA LEU A 133 -8.18 11.96 3.16
C LEU A 133 -9.58 11.32 3.04
N LEU A 134 -9.97 10.48 3.98
CA LEU A 134 -11.29 9.86 4.01
C LEU A 134 -12.41 10.88 4.26
N LEU A 135 -12.17 11.85 5.17
CA LEU A 135 -13.14 12.89 5.51
C LEU A 135 -13.31 13.91 4.37
N SER A 136 -12.23 14.37 3.75
CA SER A 136 -12.30 15.31 2.63
C SER A 136 -13.02 14.73 1.40
N GLY A 137 -12.90 13.43 1.16
CA GLY A 137 -13.65 12.75 0.12
C GLY A 137 -15.13 12.52 0.43
N ALA A 138 -15.59 12.77 1.68
CA ALA A 138 -17.00 12.67 2.05
C ALA A 138 -17.78 13.98 1.82
N SER A 139 -17.08 15.09 1.57
CA SER A 139 -17.68 16.44 1.45
C SER A 139 -18.12 16.81 0.02
N SER A 140 -18.14 15.87 -0.93
CA SER A 140 -18.68 16.13 -2.27
C SER A 140 -19.90 15.25 -2.55
N PRO A 141 -21.13 15.73 -2.27
CA PRO A 141 -22.31 15.08 -2.82
C PRO A 141 -22.44 15.53 -4.28
N LEU A 142 -22.53 14.56 -5.20
CA LEU A 142 -22.93 14.73 -6.59
C LEU A 142 -21.89 15.40 -7.53
N ALA A 143 -21.00 14.58 -8.06
CA ALA A 143 -20.61 14.70 -9.44
C ALA A 143 -20.46 13.29 -10.02
N ALA A 144 -21.59 12.71 -10.40
CA ALA A 144 -21.61 11.70 -11.42
C ALA A 144 -21.32 12.39 -12.74
N SER A 145 -20.09 12.29 -13.22
CA SER A 145 -19.70 12.36 -14.63
C SER A 145 -18.21 12.77 -14.75
N SER A 146 -17.36 11.81 -14.72
CA SER A 146 -16.19 11.65 -15.59
C SER A 146 -15.45 10.39 -15.15
N VAL A 147 -15.68 9.35 -15.90
CA VAL A 147 -14.91 8.11 -15.87
C VAL A 147 -13.48 8.52 -16.20
N ASP A 148 -12.51 8.12 -15.34
CA ASP A 148 -11.07 8.03 -15.59
C ASP A 148 -10.07 8.91 -14.84
N ASP A 149 -10.43 9.92 -14.06
CA ASP A 149 -9.39 10.77 -13.43
C ASP A 149 -8.87 10.26 -12.08
N HIS A 150 -9.43 9.14 -11.54
CA HIS A 150 -9.13 8.65 -10.18
C HIS A 150 -8.30 7.36 -10.10
N LEU A 151 -7.91 6.79 -11.23
CA LEU A 151 -7.16 5.51 -11.26
C LEU A 151 -5.69 5.67 -10.85
N LEU A 152 -5.08 6.81 -11.16
CA LEU A 152 -3.67 7.06 -10.90
C LEU A 152 -3.47 8.18 -9.89
N THR A 153 -2.53 7.99 -8.98
CA THR A 153 -2.05 9.04 -8.08
C THR A 153 -1.29 10.13 -8.86
N GLN A 154 -1.04 11.28 -8.26
CA GLN A 154 -0.29 12.35 -8.90
C GLN A 154 1.13 11.91 -9.28
N THR A 155 1.78 11.11 -8.43
CA THR A 155 3.10 10.53 -8.70
C THR A 155 3.06 9.57 -9.88
N GLU A 156 2.04 8.71 -9.94
CA GLU A 156 1.84 7.79 -11.07
C GLU A 156 1.51 8.53 -12.37
N LYS A 157 0.69 9.59 -12.32
CA LYS A 157 0.43 10.47 -13.48
C LYS A 157 1.73 11.11 -13.99
N ASN A 158 2.57 11.61 -13.09
CA ASN A 158 3.86 12.19 -13.45
C ASN A 158 4.80 11.15 -14.08
N ILE A 159 4.85 9.92 -13.52
CA ILE A 159 5.66 8.83 -14.10
C ILE A 159 5.06 8.36 -15.43
N LEU A 160 3.74 8.25 -15.55
CA LEU A 160 3.07 7.92 -16.81
C LEU A 160 3.36 8.96 -17.90
N LYS A 161 3.39 10.25 -17.55
CA LYS A 161 3.78 11.33 -18.46
C LYS A 161 5.19 11.10 -19.01
N GLU A 162 6.17 10.79 -18.15
CA GLU A 162 7.55 10.54 -18.60
C GLU A 162 7.66 9.27 -19.46
N ILE A 163 6.88 8.22 -19.12
CA ILE A 163 6.76 7.01 -19.95
C ILE A 163 6.21 7.34 -21.34
N ALA A 164 5.16 8.14 -21.41
CA ALA A 164 4.51 8.54 -22.66
C ALA A 164 5.42 9.42 -23.52
N LEU A 165 6.30 10.21 -22.91
CA LEU A 165 7.36 10.98 -23.57
C LEU A 165 8.56 10.11 -24.02
N GLY A 166 8.50 8.79 -23.85
CA GLY A 166 9.49 7.84 -24.34
C GLY A 166 10.69 7.63 -23.42
N LYS A 167 10.68 8.17 -22.20
CA LYS A 167 11.80 7.97 -21.26
C LYS A 167 11.88 6.53 -20.75
N THR A 168 13.09 6.05 -20.62
CA THR A 168 13.39 4.74 -20.03
C THR A 168 13.26 4.79 -18.50
N THR A 169 13.10 3.62 -17.89
CA THR A 169 13.06 3.48 -16.42
C THR A 169 14.31 4.08 -15.74
N LYS A 170 15.49 3.97 -16.37
CA LYS A 170 16.75 4.52 -15.84
C LYS A 170 16.75 6.05 -15.87
N GLU A 171 16.29 6.65 -16.96
CA GLU A 171 16.20 8.11 -17.09
C GLU A 171 15.23 8.72 -16.09
N ILE A 172 14.03 8.10 -15.95
CA ILE A 172 13.03 8.54 -14.97
C ILE A 172 13.59 8.43 -13.53
N ALA A 173 14.29 7.33 -13.22
CA ALA A 173 14.91 7.13 -11.92
C ALA A 173 15.96 8.21 -11.61
N ALA A 174 16.83 8.52 -12.58
CA ALA A 174 17.83 9.56 -12.43
C ALA A 174 17.22 10.96 -12.23
N GLU A 175 16.20 11.34 -13.01
CA GLU A 175 15.56 12.65 -12.91
C GLU A 175 14.79 12.85 -11.59
N LYS A 176 14.19 11.78 -11.07
CA LYS A 176 13.39 11.83 -9.83
C LYS A 176 14.20 11.50 -8.58
N ASN A 177 15.51 11.25 -8.70
CA ASN A 177 16.38 10.80 -7.61
C ASN A 177 15.84 9.55 -6.88
N LEU A 178 15.24 8.63 -7.64
CA LEU A 178 14.70 7.37 -7.14
C LEU A 178 15.50 6.18 -7.68
N SER A 179 15.37 5.02 -7.03
CA SER A 179 16.01 3.80 -7.53
C SER A 179 15.32 3.28 -8.81
N PHE A 180 16.07 2.55 -9.64
CA PHE A 180 15.52 1.83 -10.78
C PHE A 180 14.36 0.90 -10.37
N HIS A 181 14.51 0.22 -9.24
CA HIS A 181 13.50 -0.70 -8.70
C HIS A 181 12.22 0.04 -8.31
N THR A 182 12.33 1.21 -7.69
CA THR A 182 11.19 2.07 -7.34
C THR A 182 10.39 2.46 -8.58
N ILE A 183 11.06 2.99 -9.61
CA ILE A 183 10.37 3.37 -10.85
C ILE A 183 9.77 2.15 -11.56
N ASN A 184 10.46 1.00 -11.55
CA ASN A 184 9.92 -0.22 -12.15
C ASN A 184 8.66 -0.73 -11.42
N SER A 185 8.61 -0.60 -10.10
CA SER A 185 7.41 -0.91 -9.30
C SER A 185 6.25 0.04 -9.65
N HIS A 186 6.51 1.35 -9.73
CA HIS A 186 5.49 2.31 -10.20
C HIS A 186 4.99 1.98 -11.59
N ARG A 187 5.86 1.64 -12.54
CA ARG A 187 5.45 1.24 -13.91
C ARG A 187 4.52 0.03 -13.90
N LYS A 188 4.88 -1.01 -13.14
CA LYS A 188 4.05 -2.21 -12.99
C LYS A 188 2.67 -1.87 -12.40
N ASN A 189 2.64 -1.04 -11.38
CA ASN A 189 1.41 -0.61 -10.73
C ASN A 189 0.53 0.24 -11.68
N ILE A 190 1.12 1.19 -12.39
CA ILE A 190 0.43 2.00 -13.40
C ILE A 190 -0.19 1.09 -14.47
N PHE A 191 0.57 0.18 -15.06
CA PHE A 191 0.08 -0.70 -16.11
C PHE A 191 -1.05 -1.61 -15.62
N ARG A 192 -0.93 -2.13 -14.41
CA ARG A 192 -2.00 -2.92 -13.76
C ARG A 192 -3.25 -2.10 -13.53
N LYS A 193 -3.13 -0.88 -12.97
CA LYS A 193 -4.27 0.02 -12.71
C LYS A 193 -4.99 0.43 -13.98
N LEU A 194 -4.25 0.65 -15.06
CA LEU A 194 -4.79 1.02 -16.36
C LEU A 194 -5.30 -0.18 -17.18
N GLY A 195 -5.01 -1.41 -16.75
CA GLY A 195 -5.33 -2.62 -17.50
C GLY A 195 -4.56 -2.72 -18.84
N VAL A 196 -3.36 -2.11 -18.91
CA VAL A 196 -2.53 -2.09 -20.13
C VAL A 196 -1.31 -3.01 -19.97
N ASN A 197 -0.86 -3.59 -21.09
CA ASN A 197 0.22 -4.59 -21.06
C ASN A 197 1.56 -4.07 -21.62
N ASN A 198 1.55 -2.89 -22.24
CA ASN A 198 2.74 -2.32 -22.88
C ASN A 198 2.75 -0.79 -22.86
N VAL A 199 3.92 -0.22 -23.17
CA VAL A 199 4.15 1.23 -23.17
C VAL A 199 3.24 1.94 -24.19
N HIS A 200 3.00 1.32 -25.35
CA HIS A 200 2.18 1.91 -26.41
C HIS A 200 0.72 2.12 -25.95
N GLU A 201 0.14 1.12 -25.26
CA GLU A 201 -1.20 1.25 -24.67
C GLU A 201 -1.24 2.30 -23.57
N ALA A 202 -0.20 2.33 -22.71
CA ALA A 202 -0.06 3.32 -21.65
C ALA A 202 0.04 4.75 -22.22
N THR A 203 0.77 4.94 -23.34
CA THR A 203 0.87 6.23 -24.05
C THR A 203 -0.47 6.66 -24.64
N LYS A 204 -1.19 5.74 -25.29
CA LYS A 204 -2.55 6.01 -25.80
C LYS A 204 -3.50 6.44 -24.68
N TYR A 205 -3.41 5.80 -23.53
CA TYR A 205 -4.20 6.20 -22.37
C TYR A 205 -3.82 7.61 -21.90
N ALA A 206 -2.52 7.91 -21.77
CA ALA A 206 -2.03 9.22 -21.33
C ALA A 206 -2.51 10.36 -22.24
N MET A 207 -2.55 10.13 -23.57
CA MET A 207 -3.10 11.07 -24.54
C MET A 207 -4.62 11.28 -24.37
N ARG A 208 -5.38 10.18 -24.24
CA ARG A 208 -6.85 10.26 -24.06
C ARG A 208 -7.24 10.94 -22.74
N ALA A 209 -6.43 10.76 -21.70
CA ALA A 209 -6.64 11.34 -20.38
C ALA A 209 -6.09 12.78 -20.27
N GLY A 210 -5.54 13.36 -21.34
CA GLY A 210 -4.97 14.72 -21.33
C GLY A 210 -3.73 14.87 -20.44
N ILE A 211 -3.03 13.77 -20.16
CA ILE A 211 -1.79 13.78 -19.34
C ILE A 211 -0.61 14.26 -20.19
N VAL A 212 -0.63 13.98 -21.49
CA VAL A 212 0.33 14.45 -22.50
C VAL A 212 -0.38 14.91 -23.76
N ASP A 213 0.12 16.00 -24.33
CA ASP A 213 -0.20 16.49 -25.67
C ASP A 213 1.01 16.15 -26.55
N LEU A 214 0.84 15.22 -27.50
CA LEU A 214 1.85 14.79 -28.47
C LEU A 214 1.38 15.14 -29.90
#